data_91613a2c752a672df438fab7414b296f
#
_entry.id   91613a2c752a672df438fab7414b296f
#
_cell.length_a   1.000
_cell.length_b   1.000
_cell.length_c   1.000
_cell.angle_alpha   90.00
_cell.angle_beta   90.00
_cell.angle_gamma   90.00
#
_symmetry.space_group_name_H-M   'P 1'
#
loop_
_entity.id
_entity.type
_entity.pdbx_description
1 polymer ?
#
loop_
_entity_poly.entity_id
_entity_poly.type
_entity_poly.pdbx_seq_one_letter_code
_entity_poly.pdbx_strand_id
1 'polypeptide(L)'
;MDKIDKKIITLLQQNARMPLKALAENVFLSSPAVSARIERLEKEQIISGYEAKVNPFKLGYHITAFINLDVMPTQKPEFYPFVKSCPNVVECNCVTGDFSMLLKVTFPSTQELDTFIGQLQKFGRTSTQIVFST
;
A
#
# COMPACT_ATOMS: atom_id res chain seq x y z
N MET A 1 -9.76 10.42 20.24
CA MET A 1 -8.37 9.91 20.25
C MET A 1 -7.48 10.89 20.95
N ASP A 2 -6.85 10.47 22.06
CA ASP A 2 -6.03 11.32 22.90
C ASP A 2 -4.53 11.26 22.50
N LYS A 3 -3.70 11.97 23.28
CA LYS A 3 -2.25 12.02 23.04
C LYS A 3 -1.58 10.65 23.22
N ILE A 4 -2.08 9.83 24.13
CA ILE A 4 -1.55 8.49 24.37
C ILE A 4 -1.83 7.59 23.19
N ASP A 5 -3.05 7.63 22.64
CA ASP A 5 -3.40 6.89 21.43
C ASP A 5 -2.49 7.28 20.24
N LYS A 6 -2.28 8.57 20.07
CA LYS A 6 -1.40 9.08 19.00
C LYS A 6 0.04 8.60 19.16
N LYS A 7 0.54 8.56 20.39
CA LYS A 7 1.89 8.05 20.67
C LYS A 7 1.99 6.56 20.40
N ILE A 8 1.00 5.78 20.77
CA ILE A 8 0.94 4.35 20.47
C ILE A 8 0.99 4.12 18.98
N ILE A 9 0.19 4.86 18.21
CA ILE A 9 0.17 4.77 16.75
C ILE A 9 1.55 5.11 16.18
N THR A 10 2.18 6.19 16.62
CA THR A 10 3.51 6.58 16.15
C THR A 10 4.55 5.49 16.40
N LEU A 11 4.53 4.91 17.59
CA LEU A 11 5.45 3.82 17.95
C LEU A 11 5.22 2.59 17.06
N LEU A 12 3.96 2.22 16.83
CA LEU A 12 3.62 1.09 15.96
C LEU A 12 3.93 1.36 14.48
N GLN A 13 3.83 2.62 14.03
CA GLN A 13 4.27 2.99 12.69
C GLN A 13 5.78 2.83 12.49
N GLN A 14 6.55 3.06 13.53
CA GLN A 14 8.00 2.86 13.53
C GLN A 14 8.38 1.40 13.62
N ASN A 15 7.65 0.64 14.44
CA ASN A 15 7.87 -0.79 14.64
C ASN A 15 6.54 -1.48 14.98
N ALA A 16 5.91 -2.06 13.95
CA ALA A 16 4.64 -2.77 14.11
C ALA A 16 4.73 -4.02 15.00
N ARG A 17 5.95 -4.49 15.29
CA ARG A 17 6.20 -5.64 16.17
C ARG A 17 6.65 -5.23 17.57
N MET A 18 6.54 -3.96 17.93
CA MET A 18 6.90 -3.52 19.26
C MET A 18 6.10 -4.29 20.32
N PRO A 19 6.78 -4.94 21.30
CA PRO A 19 6.07 -5.69 22.34
C PRO A 19 5.15 -4.78 23.17
N LEU A 20 4.05 -5.35 23.63
CA LEU A 20 3.08 -4.63 24.45
C LEU A 20 3.73 -4.01 25.68
N LYS A 21 4.65 -4.74 26.30
CA LYS A 21 5.42 -4.25 27.46
C LYS A 21 6.20 -2.97 27.11
N ALA A 22 6.87 -2.94 25.97
CA ALA A 22 7.63 -1.77 25.54
C ALA A 22 6.73 -0.58 25.24
N LEU A 23 5.58 -0.80 24.61
CA LEU A 23 4.57 0.23 24.39
C LEU A 23 4.11 0.81 25.74
N ALA A 24 3.77 -0.06 26.69
CA ALA A 24 3.32 0.33 28.03
C ALA A 24 4.34 1.20 28.76
N GLU A 25 5.62 0.82 28.70
CA GLU A 25 6.70 1.59 29.30
C GLU A 25 6.84 2.99 28.66
N ASN A 26 6.65 3.08 27.35
CA ASN A 26 6.77 4.35 26.63
C ASN A 26 5.61 5.32 26.90
N VAL A 27 4.43 4.82 27.23
CA VAL A 27 3.24 5.65 27.47
C VAL A 27 2.84 5.71 28.95
N PHE A 28 3.62 5.08 29.84
CA PHE A 28 3.40 5.07 31.28
C PHE A 28 2.03 4.51 31.68
N LEU A 29 1.62 3.43 31.02
CA LEU A 29 0.40 2.68 31.32
C LEU A 29 0.72 1.21 31.53
N SER A 30 -0.26 0.47 32.08
CA SER A 30 -0.15 -0.99 32.14
C SER A 30 -0.33 -1.63 30.77
N SER A 31 0.20 -2.85 30.61
CA SER A 31 0.03 -3.61 29.36
C SER A 31 -1.45 -3.84 29.02
N PRO A 32 -2.32 -4.23 29.97
CA PRO A 32 -3.75 -4.34 29.67
C PRO A 32 -4.41 -3.04 29.21
N ALA A 33 -4.00 -1.89 29.78
CA ALA A 33 -4.54 -0.60 29.37
C ALA A 33 -4.13 -0.26 27.92
N VAL A 34 -2.88 -0.53 27.54
CA VAL A 34 -2.41 -0.34 26.17
C VAL A 34 -3.13 -1.29 25.22
N SER A 35 -3.27 -2.55 25.60
CA SER A 35 -3.99 -3.55 24.81
C SER A 35 -5.43 -3.13 24.51
N ALA A 36 -6.14 -2.61 25.52
CA ALA A 36 -7.51 -2.12 25.33
C ALA A 36 -7.57 -0.94 24.37
N ARG A 37 -6.59 -0.03 24.41
CA ARG A 37 -6.52 1.09 23.48
C ARG A 37 -6.26 0.63 22.05
N ILE A 38 -5.36 -0.33 21.85
CA ILE A 38 -5.06 -0.88 20.52
C ILE A 38 -6.30 -1.57 19.94
N GLU A 39 -7.00 -2.39 20.74
CA GLU A 39 -8.23 -3.04 20.29
C GLU A 39 -9.28 -2.02 19.83
N ARG A 40 -9.43 -0.92 20.57
CA ARG A 40 -10.36 0.14 20.16
C ARG A 40 -9.92 0.81 18.88
N LEU A 41 -8.62 1.13 18.72
CA LEU A 41 -8.09 1.74 17.50
C LEU A 41 -8.27 0.83 16.27
N GLU A 42 -8.13 -0.48 16.47
CA GLU A 42 -8.38 -1.47 15.41
C GLU A 42 -9.87 -1.58 15.09
N LYS A 43 -10.72 -1.64 16.10
CA LYS A 43 -12.18 -1.73 15.94
C LYS A 43 -12.73 -0.50 15.22
N GLU A 44 -12.24 0.69 15.54
CA GLU A 44 -12.63 1.95 14.90
C GLU A 44 -11.94 2.17 13.56
N GLN A 45 -11.14 1.20 13.08
CA GLN A 45 -10.41 1.28 11.82
C GLN A 45 -9.44 2.46 11.72
N ILE A 46 -9.01 3.01 12.84
CA ILE A 46 -7.92 3.99 12.88
C ILE A 46 -6.61 3.27 12.55
N ILE A 47 -6.42 2.08 13.13
CA ILE A 47 -5.40 1.13 12.70
C ILE A 47 -6.11 0.15 11.77
N SER A 48 -5.81 0.22 10.48
CA SER A 48 -6.45 -0.62 9.46
C SER A 48 -5.75 -1.97 9.26
N GLY A 49 -4.56 -2.14 9.81
CA GLY A 49 -3.81 -3.37 9.73
C GLY A 49 -2.33 -3.17 10.00
N TYR A 50 -1.58 -4.24 9.86
CA TYR A 50 -0.13 -4.28 10.03
C TYR A 50 0.47 -5.00 8.83
N GLU A 51 1.55 -4.46 8.30
CA GLU A 51 2.21 -5.11 7.16
C GLU A 51 3.72 -5.06 7.29
N ALA A 52 4.38 -6.06 6.70
CA ALA A 52 5.84 -6.09 6.62
C ALA A 52 6.32 -5.21 5.47
N LYS A 53 7.28 -4.35 5.74
CA LYS A 53 8.02 -3.66 4.68
C LYS A 53 9.01 -4.64 4.07
N VAL A 54 8.88 -4.91 2.78
CA VAL A 54 9.71 -5.85 2.08
C VAL A 54 10.55 -5.12 1.04
N ASN A 55 11.80 -5.54 0.88
CA ASN A 55 12.64 -5.04 -0.21
C ASN A 55 12.29 -5.83 -1.48
N PRO A 56 11.59 -5.22 -2.46
CA PRO A 56 11.14 -5.94 -3.65
C PRO A 56 12.30 -6.52 -4.45
N PHE A 57 13.41 -5.79 -4.54
CA PHE A 57 14.59 -6.22 -5.28
C PHE A 57 15.13 -7.56 -4.74
N LYS A 58 15.21 -7.71 -3.42
CA LYS A 58 15.69 -8.95 -2.79
C LYS A 58 14.71 -10.11 -2.94
N LEU A 59 13.45 -9.84 -3.24
CA LEU A 59 12.46 -10.86 -3.58
C LEU A 59 12.47 -11.24 -5.08
N GLY A 60 13.35 -10.62 -5.86
CA GLY A 60 13.44 -10.87 -7.29
C GLY A 60 12.61 -9.92 -8.14
N TYR A 61 11.97 -8.92 -7.56
CA TYR A 61 11.23 -7.88 -8.29
C TYR A 61 12.15 -6.68 -8.52
N HIS A 62 12.88 -6.72 -9.62
CA HIS A 62 13.94 -5.75 -9.90
C HIS A 62 13.44 -4.43 -10.50
N ILE A 63 12.17 -4.39 -10.92
CA ILE A 63 11.56 -3.21 -11.53
C ILE A 63 10.40 -2.75 -10.68
N THR A 64 10.44 -1.50 -10.24
CA THR A 64 9.30 -0.80 -9.66
C THR A 64 8.91 0.32 -10.62
N ALA A 65 7.63 0.44 -10.91
CA ALA A 65 7.13 1.46 -11.81
C ALA A 65 5.83 2.08 -11.30
N PHE A 66 5.60 3.32 -11.69
CA PHE A 66 4.30 3.99 -11.55
C PHE A 66 3.67 4.11 -12.93
N ILE A 67 2.45 3.67 -13.04
CA ILE A 67 1.70 3.70 -14.31
C ILE A 67 0.49 4.59 -14.14
N ASN A 68 0.44 5.66 -14.93
CA ASN A 68 -0.75 6.46 -15.08
C ASN A 68 -1.62 5.81 -16.15
N LEU A 69 -2.91 5.69 -15.89
CA LEU A 69 -3.87 5.07 -16.80
C LEU A 69 -5.15 5.91 -16.84
N ASP A 70 -5.61 6.20 -18.04
CA ASP A 70 -6.88 6.89 -18.23
C ASP A 70 -7.96 5.85 -18.58
N VAL A 71 -8.61 5.32 -17.55
CA VAL A 71 -9.65 4.31 -17.70
C VAL A 71 -10.95 4.97 -18.13
N MET A 72 -11.50 4.52 -19.25
CA MET A 72 -12.83 4.99 -19.69
C MET A 72 -13.89 4.54 -18.67
N PRO A 73 -14.88 5.41 -18.35
CA PRO A 73 -15.92 5.07 -17.36
C PRO A 73 -16.62 3.75 -17.60
N THR A 74 -16.84 3.39 -18.88
CA THR A 74 -17.48 2.15 -19.28
C THR A 74 -16.61 0.91 -19.02
N GLN A 75 -15.32 1.09 -18.86
CA GLN A 75 -14.35 0.02 -18.64
C GLN A 75 -14.06 -0.25 -17.16
N LYS A 76 -14.46 0.63 -16.26
CA LYS A 76 -14.21 0.49 -14.83
C LYS A 76 -14.70 -0.84 -14.24
N PRO A 77 -15.90 -1.34 -14.58
CA PRO A 77 -16.39 -2.61 -14.05
C PRO A 77 -15.49 -3.81 -14.40
N GLU A 78 -14.76 -3.77 -15.51
CA GLU A 78 -13.81 -4.81 -15.92
C GLU A 78 -12.41 -4.54 -15.37
N PHE A 79 -12.05 -3.27 -15.21
CA PHE A 79 -10.72 -2.85 -14.76
C PHE A 79 -10.43 -3.28 -13.32
N TYR A 80 -11.33 -3.01 -12.39
CA TYR A 80 -11.09 -3.30 -10.96
C TYR A 80 -10.87 -4.78 -10.67
N PRO A 81 -11.68 -5.71 -11.20
CA PRO A 81 -11.40 -7.14 -11.04
C PRO A 81 -10.06 -7.56 -11.64
N PHE A 82 -9.70 -7.01 -12.80
CA PHE A 82 -8.42 -7.29 -13.44
C PHE A 82 -7.26 -6.90 -12.52
N VAL A 83 -7.26 -5.68 -11.98
CA VAL A 83 -6.21 -5.19 -11.09
C VAL A 83 -6.12 -6.04 -9.83
N LYS A 84 -7.25 -6.41 -9.24
CA LYS A 84 -7.30 -7.27 -8.06
C LYS A 84 -6.68 -8.64 -8.31
N SER A 85 -6.75 -9.14 -9.53
CA SER A 85 -6.18 -10.44 -9.91
C SER A 85 -4.68 -10.39 -10.16
N CYS A 86 -4.08 -9.19 -10.22
CA CYS A 86 -2.67 -9.00 -10.55
C CYS A 86 -1.84 -8.83 -9.27
N PRO A 87 -1.09 -9.85 -8.83
CA PRO A 87 -0.29 -9.74 -7.60
C PRO A 87 0.86 -8.75 -7.70
N ASN A 88 1.25 -8.36 -8.92
CA ASN A 88 2.31 -7.38 -9.15
C ASN A 88 1.86 -5.93 -8.92
N VAL A 89 0.57 -5.69 -8.78
CA VAL A 89 0.03 -4.37 -8.44
C VAL A 89 0.09 -4.17 -6.94
N VAL A 90 0.94 -3.24 -6.50
CA VAL A 90 1.14 -2.90 -5.08
C VAL A 90 0.05 -1.93 -4.61
N GLU A 91 -0.27 -0.95 -5.44
CA GLU A 91 -1.29 0.06 -5.16
C GLU A 91 -2.03 0.40 -6.45
N CYS A 92 -3.30 0.74 -6.32
CA CYS A 92 -4.10 1.29 -7.39
C CYS A 92 -4.98 2.40 -6.81
N ASN A 93 -4.71 3.62 -7.23
CA ASN A 93 -5.41 4.81 -6.73
C ASN A 93 -6.18 5.49 -7.85
N CYS A 94 -7.43 5.87 -7.57
CA CYS A 94 -8.19 6.76 -8.43
C CYS A 94 -7.75 8.18 -8.13
N VAL A 95 -7.34 8.92 -9.14
CA VAL A 95 -6.72 10.24 -8.97
C VAL A 95 -7.37 11.27 -9.88
N THR A 96 -7.12 12.55 -9.59
CA THR A 96 -7.52 13.67 -10.44
C THR A 96 -6.41 14.00 -11.44
N GLY A 97 -6.72 14.78 -12.47
CA GLY A 97 -5.77 15.22 -13.49
C GLY A 97 -6.00 14.54 -14.83
N ASP A 98 -4.96 14.49 -15.66
CA ASP A 98 -5.05 13.97 -17.04
C ASP A 98 -5.30 12.47 -17.09
N PHE A 99 -4.95 11.75 -16.03
CA PHE A 99 -5.16 10.31 -15.90
C PHE A 99 -6.07 10.04 -14.71
N SER A 100 -6.90 9.01 -14.82
CA SER A 100 -7.88 8.68 -13.77
C SER A 100 -7.33 7.71 -12.73
N MET A 101 -6.30 6.94 -13.06
CA MET A 101 -5.71 5.94 -12.17
C MET A 101 -4.19 6.09 -12.10
N LEU A 102 -3.65 5.81 -10.92
CA LEU A 102 -2.21 5.72 -10.69
C LEU A 102 -1.92 4.38 -10.01
N LEU A 103 -1.16 3.54 -10.69
CA LEU A 103 -0.77 2.23 -10.18
C LEU A 103 0.71 2.23 -9.80
N LYS A 104 1.02 1.58 -8.67
CA LYS A 104 2.39 1.19 -8.35
C LYS A 104 2.51 -0.30 -8.56
N VAL A 105 3.51 -0.70 -9.35
CA VAL A 105 3.71 -2.11 -9.72
C VAL A 105 5.15 -2.54 -9.52
N THR A 106 5.35 -3.85 -9.29
CA THR A 106 6.67 -4.45 -9.21
C THR A 106 6.73 -5.68 -10.10
N PHE A 107 7.80 -5.78 -10.89
CA PHE A 107 8.01 -6.89 -11.82
C PHE A 107 9.44 -7.38 -11.76
N PRO A 108 9.69 -8.67 -12.07
CA PRO A 108 11.05 -9.20 -12.13
C PRO A 108 11.89 -8.56 -13.23
N SER A 109 11.27 -8.18 -14.37
CA SER A 109 11.96 -7.68 -15.54
C SER A 109 11.15 -6.61 -16.27
N THR A 110 11.83 -5.84 -17.11
CA THR A 110 11.17 -4.87 -18.01
C THR A 110 10.26 -5.57 -19.01
N GLN A 111 10.59 -6.79 -19.42
CA GLN A 111 9.80 -7.57 -20.36
C GLN A 111 8.42 -7.92 -19.79
N GLU A 112 8.36 -8.35 -18.52
CA GLU A 112 7.09 -8.64 -17.85
C GLU A 112 6.29 -7.35 -17.61
N LEU A 113 6.95 -6.25 -17.29
CA LEU A 113 6.32 -4.94 -17.17
C LEU A 113 5.67 -4.54 -18.49
N ASP A 114 6.38 -4.70 -19.61
CA ASP A 114 5.86 -4.38 -20.95
C ASP A 114 4.61 -5.19 -21.25
N THR A 115 4.61 -6.47 -20.94
CA THR A 115 3.44 -7.34 -21.13
C THR A 115 2.24 -6.82 -20.32
N PHE A 116 2.48 -6.43 -19.08
CA PHE A 116 1.42 -5.88 -18.23
C PHE A 116 0.88 -4.55 -18.77
N ILE A 117 1.76 -3.66 -19.23
CA ILE A 117 1.35 -2.40 -19.84
C ILE A 117 0.45 -2.66 -21.07
N GLY A 118 0.80 -3.65 -21.89
CA GLY A 118 -0.04 -4.06 -23.03
C GLY A 118 -1.44 -4.48 -22.61
N GLN A 119 -1.56 -5.17 -21.48
CA GLN A 119 -2.86 -5.55 -20.94
C GLN A 119 -3.64 -4.33 -20.43
N LEU A 120 -2.97 -3.37 -19.80
CA LEU A 120 -3.60 -2.14 -19.33
C LEU A 120 -4.10 -1.26 -20.48
N GLN A 121 -3.42 -1.28 -21.61
CA GLN A 121 -3.79 -0.46 -22.79
C GLN A 121 -5.16 -0.82 -23.36
N LYS A 122 -5.71 -1.98 -23.02
CA LYS A 122 -7.09 -2.35 -23.35
C LYS A 122 -8.10 -1.47 -22.62
N PHE A 123 -7.73 -0.89 -21.49
CA PHE A 123 -8.60 -0.06 -20.67
C PHE A 123 -8.45 1.43 -20.97
N GLY A 124 -7.36 1.84 -21.60
CA GLY A 124 -7.11 3.22 -21.92
C GLY A 124 -5.65 3.56 -22.13
N ARG A 125 -5.38 4.85 -22.21
CA ARG A 125 -4.05 5.41 -22.46
C ARG A 125 -3.19 5.29 -21.21
N THR A 126 -1.92 4.91 -21.41
CA THR A 126 -0.96 4.73 -20.30
C THR A 126 0.23 5.66 -20.41
N SER A 127 0.84 5.99 -19.28
CA SER A 127 2.13 6.65 -19.18
C SER A 127 2.90 6.03 -18.01
N THR A 128 4.08 5.50 -18.28
CA THR A 128 4.85 4.72 -17.30
C THR A 128 6.12 5.44 -16.88
N GLN A 129 6.39 5.44 -15.58
CA GLN A 129 7.63 5.92 -14.99
C GLN A 129 8.30 4.77 -14.25
N ILE A 130 9.54 4.46 -14.60
CA ILE A 130 10.33 3.44 -13.89
C ILE A 130 11.12 4.13 -12.79
N VAL A 131 11.06 3.56 -11.59
CA VAL A 131 11.80 4.07 -10.43
C VAL A 131 13.26 3.64 -10.54
N PHE A 132 14.18 4.60 -10.57
CA PHE A 132 15.62 4.30 -10.53
C PHE A 132 16.14 4.19 -9.12
N SER A 133 15.63 5.05 -8.21
CA SER A 133 16.04 5.07 -6.80
C SER A 133 14.95 5.66 -5.91
N THR A 134 15.03 5.31 -4.65
CA THR A 134 14.09 5.81 -3.63
C THR A 134 14.84 6.56 -2.56
#